data_fca5804e97de2578243b41d013c20dc1
#
_entry.id   fca5804e97de2578243b41d013c20dc1
#
_cell.length_a   1.000
_cell.length_b   1.000
_cell.length_c   1.000
_cell.angle_alpha   90.00
_cell.angle_beta   90.00
_cell.angle_gamma   90.00
#
_symmetry.space_group_name_H-M   'P 1'
#
loop_
_entity.id
_entity.type
_entity.pdbx_description
1 polymer ?
#
loop_
_entity_poly.entity_id
_entity_poly.type
_entity_poly.pdbx_seq_one_letter_code
_entity_poly.pdbx_strand_id
1 'polypeptide(L)'
;AAGGYLDFLGYPFCRGRIFENLEKDLQQYNDTIPIFWATGACLLVNLSIYKKLGGLDEDFFAHMEEIDLCWRLKNNGYQVYYCGQSEVYHVGGGTLSKSNPRKTYLNFLNSLLMLLKNDTSGWVYFKLIVRSGLDVVAALQFYLSGKKSDANMVFKAQKNFWTKIKKWHKKRERDLVQKVPYTALGIYPKSIVWQFFVRNKKTFKEL
;
A
#
# COMPACT_ATOMS: atom_id res chain seq x y z
N ALA A 1 -8.78 9.22 -7.01
CA ALA A 1 -7.99 9.19 -5.76
C ALA A 1 -7.12 10.44 -5.70
N ALA A 2 -7.10 11.11 -4.58
CA ALA A 2 -6.52 12.43 -4.40
C ALA A 2 -5.28 12.40 -3.46
N GLY A 3 -4.35 11.50 -3.73
CA GLY A 3 -3.15 11.28 -2.95
C GLY A 3 -3.25 10.10 -1.99
N GLY A 4 -2.16 9.36 -1.87
CA GLY A 4 -2.08 8.13 -1.10
C GLY A 4 -1.41 8.30 0.26
N TYR A 5 -1.90 7.54 1.23
CA TYR A 5 -1.45 7.49 2.61
C TYR A 5 -1.21 6.03 3.02
N LEU A 6 -0.43 5.82 4.06
CA LEU A 6 -0.36 4.53 4.77
C LEU A 6 -0.88 4.71 6.19
N ASP A 7 -1.51 3.70 6.74
CA ASP A 7 -1.72 3.65 8.18
C ASP A 7 -0.47 3.12 8.91
N PHE A 8 -0.48 3.13 10.25
CA PHE A 8 0.67 2.70 11.03
C PHE A 8 1.02 1.21 10.84
N LEU A 9 0.06 0.39 10.38
CA LEU A 9 0.27 -1.01 10.01
C LEU A 9 0.72 -1.19 8.56
N GLY A 10 0.85 -0.10 7.78
CA GLY A 10 1.23 -0.13 6.38
C GLY A 10 0.10 -0.49 5.42
N TYR A 11 -1.18 -0.32 5.81
CA TYR A 11 -2.29 -0.42 4.89
C TYR A 11 -2.41 0.84 4.04
N PRO A 12 -2.38 0.72 2.69
CA PRO A 12 -2.55 1.86 1.82
C PRO A 12 -4.03 2.29 1.72
N PHE A 13 -4.24 3.58 1.73
CA PHE A 13 -5.54 4.21 1.48
C PHE A 13 -5.35 5.58 0.82
N CYS A 14 -6.40 6.20 0.33
CA CYS A 14 -6.33 7.47 -0.40
C CYS A 14 -7.33 8.49 0.12
N ARG A 15 -7.03 9.77 -0.07
CA ARG A 15 -8.04 10.80 -0.03
C ARG A 15 -9.06 10.56 -1.14
N GLY A 16 -10.34 10.77 -0.84
CA GLY A 16 -11.44 10.51 -1.77
C GLY A 16 -11.80 9.05 -1.95
N ARG A 17 -11.04 8.10 -1.33
CA ARG A 17 -11.37 6.68 -1.38
C ARG A 17 -10.81 5.92 -0.18
N ILE A 18 -11.68 5.34 0.62
CA ILE A 18 -11.31 4.39 1.70
C ILE A 18 -12.01 3.07 1.44
N PHE A 19 -11.25 2.01 1.17
CA PHE A 19 -11.74 0.71 0.69
C PHE A 19 -12.66 0.88 -0.53
N GLU A 20 -13.91 0.44 -0.44
CA GLU A 20 -14.91 0.56 -1.52
C GLU A 20 -15.70 1.88 -1.49
N ASN A 21 -15.53 2.68 -0.43
CA ASN A 21 -16.23 3.94 -0.30
C ASN A 21 -15.53 5.04 -1.09
N LEU A 22 -16.24 5.58 -2.10
CA LEU A 22 -15.78 6.69 -2.93
C LEU A 22 -16.44 7.98 -2.47
N GLU A 23 -15.66 9.03 -2.31
CA GLU A 23 -16.18 10.38 -2.10
C GLU A 23 -16.47 11.03 -3.45
N LYS A 24 -17.58 11.77 -3.53
CA LYS A 24 -17.86 12.60 -4.70
C LYS A 24 -16.85 13.73 -4.76
N ASP A 25 -16.29 13.97 -5.93
CA ASP A 25 -15.41 15.11 -6.14
C ASP A 25 -16.24 16.40 -6.18
N LEU A 26 -15.97 17.28 -5.22
CA LEU A 26 -16.54 18.62 -5.07
C LEU A 26 -15.41 19.65 -5.04
N GLN A 27 -14.27 19.35 -5.68
CA GLN A 27 -13.04 20.16 -5.69
C GLN A 27 -12.37 20.30 -4.31
N GLN A 28 -12.76 19.46 -3.35
CA GLN A 28 -12.23 19.49 -1.98
C GLN A 28 -10.76 19.06 -1.87
N TYR A 29 -10.17 18.54 -2.97
CA TYR A 29 -8.81 18.05 -3.04
C TYR A 29 -7.99 18.70 -4.18
N ASN A 30 -8.27 19.98 -4.50
CA ASN A 30 -7.54 20.72 -5.54
C ASN A 30 -6.23 21.36 -5.05
N ASP A 31 -5.71 20.92 -3.92
CA ASP A 31 -4.49 21.39 -3.30
C ASP A 31 -3.23 20.69 -3.89
N THR A 32 -2.08 21.25 -3.56
CA THR A 32 -0.79 20.59 -3.77
C THR A 32 -0.19 20.32 -2.40
N ILE A 33 -0.09 19.05 -2.02
CA ILE A 33 0.36 18.64 -0.67
C ILE A 33 1.32 17.46 -0.72
N PRO A 34 2.18 17.32 0.30
CA PRO A 34 2.97 16.11 0.47
C PRO A 34 2.05 14.94 0.85
N ILE A 35 2.32 13.80 0.21
CA ILE A 35 1.58 12.55 0.40
C ILE A 35 2.57 11.41 0.69
N PHE A 36 2.05 10.22 1.01
CA PHE A 36 2.94 9.06 1.16
C PHE A 36 3.26 8.44 -0.19
N TRP A 37 2.25 8.15 -1.02
CA TRP A 37 2.44 7.48 -2.31
C TRP A 37 1.53 8.05 -3.40
N ALA A 38 2.02 7.98 -4.63
CA ALA A 38 1.29 8.30 -5.84
C ALA A 38 0.94 7.02 -6.60
N THR A 39 -0.20 7.04 -7.30
CA THR A 39 -0.64 5.88 -8.11
C THR A 39 0.22 5.70 -9.35
N GLY A 40 0.51 4.46 -9.73
CA GLY A 40 1.21 4.14 -10.97
C GLY A 40 0.46 4.58 -12.24
N ALA A 41 -0.83 4.89 -12.16
CA ALA A 41 -1.61 5.44 -13.27
C ALA A 41 -1.18 6.86 -13.66
N CYS A 42 -0.63 7.63 -12.71
CA CYS A 42 -0.13 9.00 -12.95
C CYS A 42 0.97 9.32 -11.94
N LEU A 43 2.18 8.89 -12.25
CA LEU A 43 3.38 9.13 -11.44
C LEU A 43 4.46 9.78 -12.30
N LEU A 44 4.80 11.03 -11.99
CA LEU A 44 5.98 11.69 -12.52
C LEU A 44 7.12 11.55 -11.53
N VAL A 45 8.27 11.07 -11.96
CA VAL A 45 9.45 10.89 -11.11
C VAL A 45 10.71 11.32 -11.86
N ASN A 46 11.67 11.92 -11.14
CA ASN A 46 12.98 12.24 -11.71
C ASN A 46 13.69 10.94 -12.14
N LEU A 47 14.06 10.86 -13.42
CA LEU A 47 14.63 9.65 -14.02
C LEU A 47 15.95 9.22 -13.35
N SER A 48 16.80 10.17 -12.96
CA SER A 48 18.06 9.85 -12.28
C SER A 48 17.84 9.25 -10.91
N ILE A 49 16.87 9.78 -10.14
CA ILE A 49 16.48 9.25 -8.83
C ILE A 49 15.81 7.88 -9.00
N TYR A 50 14.92 7.72 -9.99
CA TYR A 50 14.27 6.45 -10.31
C TYR A 50 15.30 5.34 -10.58
N LYS A 51 16.28 5.62 -11.45
CA LYS A 51 17.38 4.69 -11.77
C LYS A 51 18.26 4.40 -10.55
N LYS A 52 18.63 5.44 -9.78
CA LYS A 52 19.43 5.30 -8.56
C LYS A 52 18.78 4.35 -7.55
N LEU A 53 17.45 4.39 -7.43
CA LEU A 53 16.69 3.54 -6.51
C LEU A 53 16.33 2.16 -7.11
N GLY A 54 16.77 1.85 -8.33
CA GLY A 54 16.53 0.57 -8.97
C GLY A 54 15.15 0.42 -9.61
N GLY A 55 14.42 1.51 -9.84
CA GLY A 55 13.11 1.50 -10.50
C GLY A 55 12.01 0.79 -9.72
N LEU A 56 11.04 0.24 -10.41
CA LEU A 56 10.02 -0.65 -9.82
C LEU A 56 10.63 -2.02 -9.53
N ASP A 57 10.22 -2.61 -8.43
CA ASP A 57 10.74 -3.90 -7.98
C ASP A 57 9.96 -5.05 -8.62
N GLU A 58 10.63 -5.83 -9.46
CA GLU A 58 10.04 -6.92 -10.25
C GLU A 58 9.38 -8.02 -9.41
N ASP A 59 9.80 -8.22 -8.15
CA ASP A 59 9.20 -9.22 -7.26
C ASP A 59 7.71 -8.92 -6.95
N PHE A 60 7.26 -7.67 -7.15
CA PHE A 60 5.84 -7.32 -6.97
C PHE A 60 4.97 -7.78 -8.13
N PHE A 61 5.48 -7.84 -9.34
CA PHE A 61 4.76 -8.14 -10.59
C PHE A 61 3.63 -7.13 -10.89
N ALA A 62 2.69 -6.92 -9.98
CA ALA A 62 1.60 -5.95 -10.05
C ALA A 62 1.04 -5.70 -8.65
N HIS A 63 0.57 -4.48 -8.41
CA HIS A 63 0.09 -3.96 -7.12
C HIS A 63 1.17 -3.78 -6.06
N MET A 64 1.19 -2.62 -5.43
CA MET A 64 2.12 -2.16 -4.40
C MET A 64 3.53 -1.77 -4.90
N GLU A 65 3.88 -2.00 -6.17
CA GLU A 65 5.19 -1.64 -6.73
C GLU A 65 5.44 -0.13 -6.73
N GLU A 66 4.43 0.66 -7.02
CA GLU A 66 4.49 2.11 -6.98
C GLU A 66 4.55 2.64 -5.55
N ILE A 67 3.86 1.98 -4.62
CA ILE A 67 3.89 2.34 -3.19
C ILE A 67 5.27 2.00 -2.61
N ASP A 68 5.82 0.85 -2.98
CA ASP A 68 7.19 0.45 -2.62
C ASP A 68 8.21 1.48 -3.12
N LEU A 69 8.10 1.93 -4.37
CA LEU A 69 8.98 2.97 -4.92
C LEU A 69 8.85 4.28 -4.12
N CYS A 70 7.62 4.72 -3.84
CA CYS A 70 7.38 5.93 -3.06
C CYS A 70 7.95 5.80 -1.64
N TRP A 71 7.87 4.63 -1.02
CA TRP A 71 8.44 4.39 0.30
C TRP A 71 9.98 4.43 0.25
N ARG A 72 10.60 3.81 -0.77
CA ARG A 72 12.06 3.92 -0.99
C ARG A 72 12.51 5.36 -1.24
N LEU A 73 11.75 6.14 -2.00
CA LEU A 73 11.99 7.59 -2.16
C LEU A 73 12.05 8.28 -0.81
N LYS A 74 11.04 8.08 0.05
CA LYS A 74 10.98 8.67 1.39
C LYS A 74 12.13 8.20 2.30
N ASN A 75 12.46 6.93 2.28
CA ASN A 75 13.59 6.38 3.04
C ASN A 75 14.95 6.98 2.61
N ASN A 76 15.02 7.56 1.41
CA ASN A 76 16.20 8.27 0.88
C ASN A 76 16.07 9.80 0.95
N GLY A 77 15.12 10.32 1.74
CA GLY A 77 14.97 11.77 1.99
C GLY A 77 14.22 12.55 0.91
N TYR A 78 13.67 11.87 -0.11
CA TYR A 78 12.84 12.50 -1.13
C TYR A 78 11.38 12.62 -0.65
N GLN A 79 10.66 13.57 -1.24
CA GLN A 79 9.25 13.78 -0.95
C GLN A 79 8.40 13.42 -2.16
N VAL A 80 7.17 13.01 -1.90
CA VAL A 80 6.14 12.72 -2.91
C VAL A 80 5.01 13.71 -2.72
N TYR A 81 4.58 14.35 -3.80
CA TYR A 81 3.51 15.34 -3.78
C TYR A 81 2.32 14.89 -4.61
N TYR A 82 1.15 15.26 -4.16
CA TYR A 82 -0.07 15.27 -4.95
C TYR A 82 -0.27 16.68 -5.51
N CYS A 83 -0.68 16.76 -6.78
CA CYS A 83 -1.05 17.99 -7.46
C CYS A 83 -2.49 17.88 -7.95
N GLY A 84 -3.42 18.55 -7.28
CA GLY A 84 -4.86 18.47 -7.57
C GLY A 84 -5.26 19.08 -8.91
N GLN A 85 -4.40 19.94 -9.48
CA GLN A 85 -4.64 20.54 -10.79
C GLN A 85 -4.28 19.62 -11.97
N SER A 86 -3.64 18.46 -11.67
CA SER A 86 -3.28 17.46 -12.69
C SER A 86 -4.27 16.30 -12.64
N GLU A 87 -5.14 16.24 -13.63
CA GLU A 87 -6.15 15.19 -13.75
C GLU A 87 -5.78 14.17 -14.82
N VAL A 88 -6.00 12.90 -14.52
CA VAL A 88 -5.77 11.78 -15.45
C VAL A 88 -6.96 10.82 -15.41
N TYR A 89 -7.47 10.51 -16.59
CA TYR A 89 -8.48 9.47 -16.77
C TYR A 89 -7.82 8.11 -16.92
N HIS A 90 -8.18 7.17 -16.05
CA HIS A 90 -7.58 5.84 -16.02
C HIS A 90 -8.62 4.74 -16.16
N VAL A 91 -8.41 3.84 -17.14
CA VAL A 91 -9.22 2.63 -17.30
C VAL A 91 -8.75 1.57 -16.30
N GLY A 92 -9.48 1.41 -15.20
CA GLY A 92 -9.15 0.43 -14.16
C GLY A 92 -9.30 -1.01 -14.66
N GLY A 93 -8.36 -1.89 -14.28
CA GLY A 93 -8.45 -3.33 -14.58
C GLY A 93 -7.77 -3.77 -15.87
N GLY A 94 -6.93 -2.93 -16.48
CA GLY A 94 -6.20 -3.26 -17.72
C GLY A 94 -5.25 -4.44 -17.59
N THR A 95 -4.59 -4.62 -16.45
CA THR A 95 -3.64 -5.73 -16.21
C THR A 95 -4.33 -6.97 -15.63
N LEU A 96 -5.23 -6.79 -14.67
CA LEU A 96 -5.99 -7.87 -14.03
C LEU A 96 -7.43 -7.43 -13.82
N SER A 97 -8.39 -8.25 -14.26
CA SER A 97 -9.82 -7.98 -14.04
C SER A 97 -10.13 -7.92 -12.54
N LYS A 98 -11.18 -7.17 -12.17
CA LYS A 98 -11.59 -7.01 -10.76
C LYS A 98 -11.96 -8.36 -10.10
N SER A 99 -12.45 -9.32 -10.87
CA SER A 99 -12.87 -10.65 -10.42
C SER A 99 -11.75 -11.70 -10.40
N ASN A 100 -10.52 -11.35 -10.78
CA ASN A 100 -9.43 -12.31 -10.81
C ASN A 100 -8.85 -12.57 -9.40
N PRO A 101 -8.96 -13.79 -8.86
CA PRO A 101 -8.45 -14.10 -7.51
C PRO A 101 -6.94 -13.91 -7.34
N ARG A 102 -6.17 -13.92 -8.46
CA ARG A 102 -4.74 -13.60 -8.45
C ARG A 102 -4.49 -12.18 -7.95
N LYS A 103 -5.42 -11.26 -8.21
CA LYS A 103 -5.35 -9.89 -7.68
C LYS A 103 -5.38 -9.86 -6.15
N THR A 104 -6.28 -10.64 -5.55
CA THR A 104 -6.34 -10.80 -4.08
C THR A 104 -5.03 -11.36 -3.55
N TYR A 105 -4.51 -12.44 -4.16
CA TYR A 105 -3.21 -13.00 -3.77
C TYR A 105 -2.08 -11.98 -3.79
N LEU A 106 -1.95 -11.22 -4.89
CA LEU A 106 -0.89 -10.21 -5.04
C LEU A 106 -1.05 -9.07 -4.03
N ASN A 107 -2.26 -8.56 -3.82
CA ASN A 107 -2.50 -7.49 -2.85
C ASN A 107 -2.07 -7.90 -1.44
N PHE A 108 -2.43 -9.09 -0.99
CA PHE A 108 -2.07 -9.57 0.35
C PHE A 108 -0.57 -9.88 0.47
N LEU A 109 0.01 -10.62 -0.49
CA LEU A 109 1.44 -10.94 -0.49
C LEU A 109 2.30 -9.67 -0.56
N ASN A 110 2.02 -8.82 -1.55
CA ASN A 110 2.83 -7.65 -1.85
C ASN A 110 2.75 -6.60 -0.74
N SER A 111 1.60 -6.46 -0.08
CA SER A 111 1.48 -5.52 1.03
C SER A 111 2.31 -5.93 2.26
N LEU A 112 2.45 -7.23 2.54
CA LEU A 112 3.34 -7.73 3.57
C LEU A 112 4.82 -7.58 3.17
N LEU A 113 5.14 -7.86 1.90
CA LEU A 113 6.48 -7.69 1.37
C LEU A 113 6.91 -6.21 1.41
N MET A 114 6.04 -5.30 0.98
CA MET A 114 6.27 -3.87 1.01
C MET A 114 6.54 -3.38 2.43
N LEU A 115 5.72 -3.80 3.41
CA LEU A 115 5.90 -3.47 4.81
C LEU A 115 7.24 -4.00 5.36
N LEU A 116 7.53 -5.29 5.16
CA LEU A 116 8.79 -5.89 5.60
C LEU A 116 9.99 -5.17 5.00
N LYS A 117 9.95 -4.89 3.70
CA LYS A 117 11.06 -4.32 2.94
C LYS A 117 11.38 -2.89 3.37
N ASN A 118 10.37 -2.06 3.62
CA ASN A 118 10.54 -0.61 3.71
C ASN A 118 10.38 -0.01 5.11
N ASP A 119 9.64 -0.66 6.02
CA ASP A 119 9.42 -0.12 7.36
C ASP A 119 10.72 -0.13 8.18
N THR A 120 11.25 1.05 8.50
CA THR A 120 12.47 1.24 9.28
C THR A 120 12.23 1.21 10.79
N SER A 121 10.98 1.11 11.25
CA SER A 121 10.65 1.01 12.67
C SER A 121 11.13 -0.31 13.27
N GLY A 122 11.50 -0.32 14.54
CA GLY A 122 11.82 -1.55 15.28
C GLY A 122 10.64 -2.51 15.44
N TRP A 123 9.42 -2.07 15.06
CA TRP A 123 8.17 -2.81 15.25
C TRP A 123 7.71 -3.60 14.02
N VAL A 124 8.50 -3.69 12.95
CA VAL A 124 8.08 -4.30 11.68
C VAL A 124 7.55 -5.73 11.86
N TYR A 125 8.22 -6.57 12.64
CA TYR A 125 7.77 -7.96 12.86
C TYR A 125 6.49 -8.04 13.67
N PHE A 126 6.33 -7.19 14.69
CA PHE A 126 5.07 -7.07 15.41
C PHE A 126 3.92 -6.66 14.47
N LYS A 127 4.15 -5.65 13.63
CA LYS A 127 3.17 -5.22 12.62
C LYS A 127 2.80 -6.35 11.66
N LEU A 128 3.78 -7.14 11.20
CA LEU A 128 3.55 -8.29 10.32
C LEU A 128 2.69 -9.36 10.99
N ILE A 129 2.90 -9.65 12.27
CA ILE A 129 2.07 -10.59 13.03
C ILE A 129 0.64 -10.08 13.15
N VAL A 130 0.44 -8.83 13.56
CA VAL A 130 -0.89 -8.20 13.64
C VAL A 130 -1.59 -8.21 12.28
N ARG A 131 -0.88 -7.85 11.20
CA ARG A 131 -1.39 -7.90 9.83
C ARG A 131 -1.82 -9.30 9.43
N SER A 132 -0.99 -10.30 9.71
CA SER A 132 -1.34 -11.70 9.40
C SER A 132 -2.63 -12.14 10.12
N GLY A 133 -2.84 -11.70 11.35
CA GLY A 133 -4.10 -11.92 12.08
C GLY A 133 -5.30 -11.23 11.41
N LEU A 134 -5.16 -9.98 10.99
CA LEU A 134 -6.20 -9.25 10.27
C LEU A 134 -6.49 -9.87 8.89
N ASP A 135 -5.48 -10.38 8.21
CA ASP A 135 -5.64 -11.07 6.93
C ASP A 135 -6.43 -12.38 7.08
N VAL A 136 -6.26 -13.10 8.20
CA VAL A 136 -7.11 -14.28 8.52
C VAL A 136 -8.57 -13.85 8.71
N VAL A 137 -8.82 -12.74 9.41
CA VAL A 137 -10.18 -12.18 9.55
C VAL A 137 -10.77 -11.81 8.18
N ALA A 138 -9.98 -11.19 7.30
CA ALA A 138 -10.40 -10.87 5.94
C ALA A 138 -10.70 -12.13 5.12
N ALA A 139 -9.89 -13.20 5.25
CA ALA A 139 -10.14 -14.48 4.59
C ALA A 139 -11.46 -15.12 5.05
N LEU A 140 -11.74 -15.07 6.37
CA LEU A 140 -13.00 -15.54 6.92
C LEU A 140 -14.19 -14.74 6.37
N GLN A 141 -14.07 -13.42 6.29
CA GLN A 141 -15.11 -12.56 5.69
C GLN A 141 -15.36 -12.91 4.22
N PHE A 142 -14.31 -13.13 3.42
CA PHE A 142 -14.46 -13.60 2.04
C PHE A 142 -15.17 -14.95 1.98
N TYR A 143 -14.79 -15.89 2.83
CA TYR A 143 -15.41 -17.21 2.87
C TYR A 143 -16.91 -17.13 3.19
N LEU A 144 -17.29 -16.38 4.23
CA LEU A 144 -18.69 -16.18 4.64
C LEU A 144 -19.51 -15.43 3.56
N SER A 145 -18.86 -14.57 2.78
CA SER A 145 -19.48 -13.84 1.66
C SER A 145 -19.55 -14.68 0.36
N GLY A 146 -19.25 -15.97 0.40
CA GLY A 146 -19.27 -16.85 -0.76
C GLY A 146 -18.04 -16.75 -1.69
N LYS A 147 -17.08 -15.85 -1.42
CA LYS A 147 -15.87 -15.65 -2.21
C LYS A 147 -14.75 -16.61 -1.79
N LYS A 148 -15.03 -17.91 -1.84
CA LYS A 148 -14.09 -18.98 -1.37
C LYS A 148 -12.74 -18.93 -2.07
N SER A 149 -12.71 -18.58 -3.37
CA SER A 149 -11.47 -18.44 -4.14
C SER A 149 -10.57 -17.35 -3.57
N ASP A 150 -11.14 -16.17 -3.23
CA ASP A 150 -10.40 -15.08 -2.62
C ASP A 150 -9.86 -15.45 -1.24
N ALA A 151 -10.67 -16.11 -0.40
CA ALA A 151 -10.23 -16.63 0.89
C ALA A 151 -9.01 -17.55 0.76
N ASN A 152 -9.04 -18.49 -0.18
CA ASN A 152 -7.92 -19.40 -0.46
C ASN A 152 -6.67 -18.63 -0.93
N MET A 153 -6.85 -17.55 -1.70
CA MET A 153 -5.73 -16.71 -2.17
C MET A 153 -5.07 -15.94 -1.02
N VAL A 154 -5.83 -15.50 -0.02
CA VAL A 154 -5.26 -14.89 1.18
C VAL A 154 -4.39 -15.90 1.94
N PHE A 155 -4.88 -17.11 2.21
CA PHE A 155 -4.08 -18.15 2.88
C PHE A 155 -2.84 -18.55 2.07
N LYS A 156 -2.96 -18.61 0.73
CA LYS A 156 -1.82 -18.87 -0.15
C LYS A 156 -0.78 -17.75 -0.08
N ALA A 157 -1.22 -16.49 -0.01
CA ALA A 157 -0.34 -15.33 0.14
C ALA A 157 0.41 -15.38 1.47
N GLN A 158 -0.27 -15.64 2.58
CA GLN A 158 0.31 -15.79 3.90
C GLN A 158 1.36 -16.93 3.93
N LYS A 159 0.99 -18.12 3.45
CA LYS A 159 1.91 -19.26 3.37
C LYS A 159 3.15 -18.89 2.56
N ASN A 160 2.99 -18.27 1.38
CA ASN A 160 4.11 -17.90 0.52
C ASN A 160 5.01 -16.85 1.18
N PHE A 161 4.44 -15.84 1.84
CA PHE A 161 5.19 -14.84 2.56
C PHE A 161 6.06 -15.47 3.67
N TRP A 162 5.44 -16.21 4.59
CA TRP A 162 6.14 -16.78 5.75
C TRP A 162 7.14 -17.88 5.39
N THR A 163 6.85 -18.70 4.39
CA THR A 163 7.82 -19.73 3.94
C THR A 163 9.05 -19.13 3.26
N LYS A 164 8.92 -17.91 2.69
CA LYS A 164 10.02 -17.21 2.03
C LYS A 164 10.55 -16.03 2.84
N ILE A 165 10.22 -15.94 4.13
CA ILE A 165 10.60 -14.80 4.99
C ILE A 165 12.09 -14.50 4.97
N LYS A 166 12.95 -15.54 4.93
CA LYS A 166 14.42 -15.40 4.85
C LYS A 166 14.86 -14.70 3.56
N LYS A 167 14.20 -15.01 2.41
CA LYS A 167 14.46 -14.31 1.13
C LYS A 167 14.11 -12.83 1.26
N TRP A 168 12.95 -12.53 1.82
CA TRP A 168 12.46 -11.17 1.98
C TRP A 168 13.29 -10.37 2.97
N HIS A 169 13.78 -11.01 4.02
CA HIS A 169 14.67 -10.37 5.00
C HIS A 169 16.01 -9.96 4.35
N LYS A 170 16.63 -10.83 3.58
CA LYS A 170 17.85 -10.49 2.82
C LYS A 170 17.63 -9.31 1.87
N LYS A 171 16.46 -9.25 1.24
CA LYS A 171 16.10 -8.12 0.37
C LYS A 171 15.97 -6.82 1.16
N ARG A 172 15.33 -6.88 2.34
CA ARG A 172 15.26 -5.74 3.27
C ARG A 172 16.64 -5.23 3.66
N GLU A 173 17.56 -6.12 4.06
CA GLU A 173 18.91 -5.73 4.45
C GLU A 173 19.65 -5.02 3.32
N ARG A 174 19.53 -5.50 2.10
CA ARG A 174 20.11 -4.88 0.92
C ARG A 174 19.55 -3.51 0.62
N ASP A 175 18.23 -3.35 0.71
CA ASP A 175 17.51 -2.15 0.24
C ASP A 175 17.44 -1.04 1.32
N LEU A 176 17.70 -1.37 2.60
CA LEU A 176 17.71 -0.42 3.72
C LEU A 176 19.11 0.09 4.12
N VAL A 177 20.09 0.02 3.24
CA VAL A 177 21.47 0.43 3.54
C VAL A 177 21.62 1.92 3.86
N GLN A 178 20.74 2.78 3.32
CA GLN A 178 20.73 4.21 3.64
C GLN A 178 19.49 4.55 4.48
N LYS A 179 19.72 4.89 5.76
CA LYS A 179 18.65 5.33 6.66
C LYS A 179 18.73 6.84 6.83
N VAL A 180 17.85 7.55 6.17
CA VAL A 180 17.52 8.93 6.52
C VAL A 180 16.46 8.89 7.64
N PRO A 181 16.47 9.78 8.64
CA PRO A 181 15.40 9.87 9.62
C PRO A 181 14.05 9.92 8.94
N TYR A 182 13.19 8.99 9.32
CA TYR A 182 11.89 8.76 8.69
C TYR A 182 10.99 9.99 8.84
N THR A 183 10.61 10.60 7.74
CA THR A 183 9.58 11.63 7.76
C THR A 183 8.21 10.96 7.78
N ALA A 184 7.49 11.11 8.88
CA ALA A 184 6.15 10.53 9.08
C ALA A 184 5.06 11.14 8.15
N LEU A 185 5.44 12.00 7.20
CA LEU A 185 4.51 12.66 6.27
C LEU A 185 3.74 11.64 5.43
N GLY A 186 2.42 11.67 5.55
CA GLY A 186 1.52 10.75 4.86
C GLY A 186 1.30 9.42 5.58
N ILE A 187 1.79 9.26 6.83
CA ILE A 187 1.42 8.14 7.70
C ILE A 187 0.31 8.57 8.65
N TYR A 188 -0.76 7.80 8.60
CA TYR A 188 -1.87 7.92 9.54
C TYR A 188 -1.57 7.09 10.79
N PRO A 189 -1.59 7.70 12.00
CA PRO A 189 -1.10 7.04 13.22
C PRO A 189 -2.04 5.99 13.80
N LYS A 190 -3.20 5.77 13.19
CA LYS A 190 -4.20 4.78 13.64
C LYS A 190 -4.40 3.73 12.56
N SER A 191 -5.07 2.61 12.88
CA SER A 191 -5.45 1.60 11.88
C SER A 191 -6.63 2.06 11.05
N ILE A 192 -6.46 2.14 9.73
CA ILE A 192 -7.55 2.45 8.81
C ILE A 192 -8.63 1.36 8.79
N VAL A 193 -8.22 0.09 9.00
CA VAL A 193 -9.13 -1.04 9.12
C VAL A 193 -10.05 -0.84 10.33
N TRP A 194 -9.49 -0.49 11.50
CA TRP A 194 -10.27 -0.23 12.69
C TRP A 194 -11.21 0.98 12.52
N GLN A 195 -10.69 2.08 11.96
CA GLN A 195 -11.51 3.28 11.73
C GLN A 195 -12.70 2.98 10.81
N PHE A 196 -12.48 2.23 9.73
CA PHE A 196 -13.50 1.93 8.74
C PHE A 196 -14.54 0.92 9.22
N PHE A 197 -14.09 -0.23 9.76
CA PHE A 197 -14.99 -1.34 10.07
C PHE A 197 -15.60 -1.26 11.48
N VAL A 198 -14.89 -0.68 12.45
CA VAL A 198 -15.35 -0.62 13.86
C VAL A 198 -15.89 0.75 14.21
N ARG A 199 -15.18 1.83 13.80
CA ARG A 199 -15.60 3.21 14.10
C ARG A 199 -16.54 3.80 13.04
N ASN A 200 -16.82 3.06 11.97
CA ASN A 200 -17.68 3.42 10.85
C ASN A 200 -17.29 4.75 10.14
N LYS A 201 -16.01 5.10 10.16
CA LYS A 201 -15.48 6.26 9.44
C LYS A 201 -15.25 5.91 7.99
N LYS A 202 -16.02 6.51 7.09
CA LYS A 202 -16.08 6.14 5.67
C LYS A 202 -15.38 7.11 4.74
N THR A 203 -15.13 8.34 5.19
CA THR A 203 -14.52 9.41 4.40
C THR A 203 -13.21 9.87 5.00
N PHE A 204 -12.35 10.47 4.18
CA PHE A 204 -11.06 10.98 4.63
C PHE A 204 -11.19 12.10 5.67
N LYS A 205 -12.24 12.94 5.55
CA LYS A 205 -12.50 14.01 6.51
C LYS A 205 -12.86 13.53 7.93
N GLU A 206 -13.36 12.30 8.05
CA GLU A 206 -13.73 11.71 9.35
C GLU A 206 -12.54 11.11 10.09
N LEU A 207 -11.38 10.94 9.45
CA LEU A 207 -10.18 10.34 10.05
C LEU A 207 -9.46 11.31 10.97
#